data_bed86ab94a986f18d5dace2fc333edd9
#
_entry.id   bed86ab94a986f18d5dace2fc333edd9
#
_cell.length_a   1.000
_cell.length_b   1.000
_cell.length_c   1.000
_cell.angle_alpha   90.00
_cell.angle_beta   90.00
_cell.angle_gamma   90.00
#
_symmetry.space_group_name_H-M   'P 1'
#
loop_
_entity.id
_entity.type
_entity.pdbx_description
1 polymer ?
#
loop_
_entity_poly.entity_id
_entity_poly.type
_entity_poly.pdbx_seq_one_letter_code
_entity_poly.pdbx_strand_id
1 'polypeptide(L)'
;MKKLLSYLIPFRKKIQSKYNGSLELSYVNGKYLLDSEQTNYSYGSLQKILETGLKQLHPIGNEPTLLLGLGGGCFIESLRKKWKYTGHITAVEIDEVVMHLAKSTFNIQQYHPIDLVLADAYTYLESNSNTYRLIVVDLFIDALVPPIFYSEKFALLLEKALQVNGQLLINLGFERNVNTQNIELLAYLNVQENYHMKILPFVNGTNTLLLVKPKAYEFKTNSGTMETNSAI
;
A
#
# COMPACT_ATOMS: atom_id res chain seq x y z
N MET A 1 -3.39 32.21 -8.87
CA MET A 1 -3.62 32.05 -10.32
C MET A 1 -3.48 30.61 -10.79
N LYS A 2 -2.35 29.88 -10.63
CA LYS A 2 -2.14 28.50 -11.12
C LYS A 2 -3.25 27.52 -10.65
N LYS A 3 -3.69 27.59 -9.39
CA LYS A 3 -4.76 26.76 -8.83
C LYS A 3 -6.08 26.96 -9.56
N LEU A 4 -6.50 28.19 -9.81
CA LEU A 4 -7.75 28.49 -10.54
C LEU A 4 -7.68 28.02 -12.00
N LEU A 5 -6.55 28.25 -12.68
CA LEU A 5 -6.34 27.78 -14.04
C LEU A 5 -6.36 26.26 -14.16
N SER A 6 -5.93 25.52 -13.13
CA SER A 6 -5.91 24.06 -13.15
C SER A 6 -7.32 23.41 -13.14
N TYR A 7 -8.38 24.17 -12.89
CA TYR A 7 -9.77 23.72 -13.03
C TYR A 7 -10.25 23.79 -14.50
N LEU A 8 -9.57 24.57 -15.34
CA LEU A 8 -9.91 24.76 -16.75
C LEU A 8 -8.96 23.95 -17.66
N ILE A 9 -7.67 23.96 -17.33
CA ILE A 9 -6.62 23.35 -18.16
C ILE A 9 -5.65 22.58 -17.23
N PRO A 10 -5.44 21.25 -17.47
CA PRO A 10 -4.45 20.50 -16.73
C PRO A 10 -3.03 20.93 -17.12
N PHE A 11 -2.18 21.16 -16.12
CA PHE A 11 -0.74 21.35 -16.35
C PHE A 11 -0.06 19.99 -16.24
N ARG A 12 0.69 19.58 -17.25
CA ARG A 12 1.37 18.28 -17.30
C ARG A 12 2.86 18.43 -17.53
N LYS A 13 3.64 17.56 -16.91
CA LYS A 13 5.09 17.49 -17.08
C LYS A 13 5.51 16.03 -17.08
N LYS A 14 6.22 15.60 -18.14
CA LYS A 14 6.85 14.27 -18.19
C LYS A 14 8.20 14.31 -17.48
N ILE A 15 8.49 13.26 -16.71
CA ILE A 15 9.70 13.12 -15.92
C ILE A 15 10.20 11.69 -16.13
N GLN A 16 11.47 11.53 -16.50
CA GLN A 16 12.06 10.21 -16.70
C GLN A 16 12.43 9.57 -15.36
N SER A 17 12.06 8.33 -15.17
CA SER A 17 12.43 7.49 -14.05
C SER A 17 13.24 6.29 -14.54
N LYS A 18 14.18 5.84 -13.70
CA LYS A 18 14.97 4.63 -13.97
C LYS A 18 14.13 3.36 -13.93
N TYR A 19 13.13 3.31 -13.04
CA TYR A 19 12.33 2.11 -12.78
C TYR A 19 10.98 2.12 -13.50
N ASN A 20 10.37 3.31 -13.65
CA ASN A 20 9.00 3.46 -14.14
C ASN A 20 8.91 4.13 -15.53
N GLY A 21 10.05 4.26 -16.23
CA GLY A 21 10.09 4.88 -17.56
C GLY A 21 9.63 6.35 -17.51
N SER A 22 8.60 6.70 -18.28
CA SER A 22 8.07 8.08 -18.33
C SER A 22 6.94 8.25 -17.32
N LEU A 23 7.19 9.05 -16.30
CA LEU A 23 6.16 9.49 -15.34
C LEU A 23 5.54 10.81 -15.82
N GLU A 24 4.23 10.96 -15.64
CA GLU A 24 3.52 12.22 -15.89
C GLU A 24 3.08 12.85 -14.56
N LEU A 25 3.65 13.99 -14.23
CA LEU A 25 3.18 14.83 -13.13
C LEU A 25 2.15 15.82 -13.66
N SER A 26 0.91 15.66 -13.23
CA SER A 26 -0.21 16.51 -13.61
C SER A 26 -0.67 17.39 -12.45
N TYR A 27 -1.12 18.62 -12.75
CA TYR A 27 -1.79 19.48 -11.78
C TYR A 27 -3.18 19.79 -12.29
N VAL A 28 -4.20 19.16 -11.68
CA VAL A 28 -5.59 19.19 -12.12
C VAL A 28 -6.50 19.45 -10.91
N ASN A 29 -7.46 20.34 -11.07
CA ASN A 29 -8.43 20.68 -10.00
C ASN A 29 -7.76 21.05 -8.66
N GLY A 30 -6.61 21.74 -8.74
CA GLY A 30 -5.87 22.18 -7.56
C GLY A 30 -5.10 21.07 -6.84
N LYS A 31 -4.92 19.89 -7.45
CA LYS A 31 -4.18 18.75 -6.90
C LYS A 31 -3.12 18.25 -7.87
N TYR A 32 -2.00 17.81 -7.33
CA TYR A 32 -1.01 17.08 -8.10
C TYR A 32 -1.40 15.60 -8.21
N LEU A 33 -1.17 15.03 -9.39
CA LEU A 33 -1.32 13.62 -9.71
C LEU A 33 0.00 13.13 -10.28
N LEU A 34 0.38 11.91 -9.96
CA LEU A 34 1.54 11.23 -10.54
C LEU A 34 1.05 9.94 -11.16
N ASP A 35 1.30 9.78 -12.45
CA ASP A 35 0.90 8.62 -13.23
C ASP A 35 2.10 8.09 -14.01
N SER A 36 2.17 6.78 -14.27
CA SER A 36 2.99 6.20 -15.33
C SER A 36 2.16 6.08 -16.60
N GLU A 37 2.73 5.52 -17.67
CA GLU A 37 2.00 5.35 -18.93
C GLU A 37 0.77 4.43 -18.80
N GLN A 38 0.79 3.49 -17.85
CA GLN A 38 -0.28 2.50 -17.67
C GLN A 38 -0.91 2.49 -16.27
N THR A 39 -0.36 3.23 -15.30
CA THR A 39 -0.76 3.13 -13.90
C THR A 39 -0.81 4.49 -13.22
N ASN A 40 -1.76 4.64 -12.30
CA ASN A 40 -1.88 5.81 -11.42
C ASN A 40 -1.04 5.60 -10.14
N TYR A 41 -0.04 6.45 -9.91
CA TYR A 41 0.87 6.41 -8.76
C TYR A 41 0.42 7.27 -7.58
N SER A 42 -0.62 8.09 -7.77
CA SER A 42 -1.11 8.96 -6.70
C SER A 42 -2.57 9.32 -6.91
N TYR A 43 -3.31 9.38 -5.83
CA TYR A 43 -4.72 9.78 -5.76
C TYR A 43 -5.71 9.04 -6.69
N GLY A 44 -6.97 9.02 -6.30
CA GLY A 44 -8.05 8.43 -7.08
C GLY A 44 -8.23 6.93 -6.84
N SER A 45 -8.00 6.09 -7.83
CA SER A 45 -8.28 4.65 -7.76
C SER A 45 -7.40 3.91 -6.77
N LEU A 46 -6.08 4.11 -6.81
CA LEU A 46 -5.12 3.41 -5.95
C LEU A 46 -5.37 3.71 -4.46
N GLN A 47 -5.55 4.98 -4.11
CA GLN A 47 -5.90 5.36 -2.75
C GLN A 47 -7.15 4.64 -2.26
N LYS A 48 -8.21 4.58 -3.09
CA LYS A 48 -9.47 3.88 -2.75
C LYS A 48 -9.29 2.37 -2.61
N ILE A 49 -8.40 1.76 -3.41
CA ILE A 49 -8.07 0.34 -3.33
C ILE A 49 -7.50 0.02 -1.94
N LEU A 50 -6.41 0.68 -1.55
CA LEU A 50 -5.79 0.46 -0.25
C LEU A 50 -6.71 0.83 0.92
N GLU A 51 -7.50 1.92 0.80
CA GLU A 51 -8.52 2.28 1.79
C GLU A 51 -9.59 1.19 1.96
N THR A 52 -9.97 0.51 0.88
CA THR A 52 -10.94 -0.59 0.94
C THR A 52 -10.38 -1.77 1.73
N GLY A 53 -9.11 -2.12 1.50
CA GLY A 53 -8.42 -3.13 2.28
C GLY A 53 -8.31 -2.74 3.76
N LEU A 54 -7.89 -1.52 4.04
CA LEU A 54 -7.71 -1.03 5.41
C LEU A 54 -9.01 -1.06 6.24
N LYS A 55 -10.16 -0.82 5.62
CA LYS A 55 -11.49 -0.93 6.29
C LYS A 55 -11.82 -2.33 6.77
N GLN A 56 -11.24 -3.36 6.17
CA GLN A 56 -11.46 -4.77 6.53
C GLN A 56 -10.52 -5.24 7.65
N LEU A 57 -9.45 -4.51 7.89
CA LEU A 57 -8.51 -4.80 8.95
C LEU A 57 -8.99 -4.26 10.29
N HIS A 58 -8.41 -4.76 11.37
CA HIS A 58 -8.64 -4.22 12.70
C HIS A 58 -7.99 -2.84 12.81
N PRO A 59 -8.63 -1.86 13.47
CA PRO A 59 -8.04 -0.56 13.67
C PRO A 59 -6.66 -0.66 14.34
N ILE A 60 -5.68 0.05 13.82
CA ILE A 60 -4.36 0.20 14.42
C ILE A 60 -4.39 1.44 15.32
N GLY A 61 -3.73 1.34 16.47
CA GLY A 61 -3.52 2.47 17.39
C GLY A 61 -2.35 3.35 16.94
N ASN A 62 -1.38 3.53 17.80
CA ASN A 62 -0.15 4.29 17.49
C ASN A 62 1.06 3.41 17.21
N GLU A 63 0.86 2.10 17.04
CA GLU A 63 1.91 1.15 16.75
C GLU A 63 2.49 1.37 15.35
N PRO A 64 3.78 1.03 15.14
CA PRO A 64 4.48 1.37 13.90
C PRO A 64 3.88 0.68 12.67
N THR A 65 3.87 1.42 11.56
CA THR A 65 3.43 0.96 10.23
C THR A 65 4.58 0.99 9.24
N LEU A 66 4.71 -0.06 8.43
CA LEU A 66 5.59 -0.12 7.27
C LEU A 66 4.76 0.02 5.99
N LEU A 67 5.18 0.90 5.11
CA LEU A 67 4.66 1.03 3.74
C LEU A 67 5.77 0.70 2.76
N LEU A 68 5.61 -0.37 2.00
CA LEU A 68 6.47 -0.78 0.90
C LEU A 68 5.83 -0.31 -0.41
N GLY A 69 6.46 0.65 -1.07
CA GLY A 69 5.91 1.41 -2.19
C GLY A 69 5.22 2.70 -1.71
N LEU A 70 5.93 3.83 -1.87
CA LEU A 70 5.44 5.15 -1.40
C LEU A 70 4.52 5.81 -2.42
N GLY A 71 4.87 5.75 -3.70
CA GLY A 71 4.23 6.53 -4.74
C GLY A 71 4.17 8.02 -4.40
N GLY A 72 3.05 8.67 -4.67
CA GLY A 72 2.82 10.07 -4.27
C GLY A 72 2.49 10.27 -2.78
N GLY A 73 2.48 9.21 -1.97
CA GLY A 73 2.18 9.27 -0.53
C GLY A 73 0.71 9.42 -0.17
N CYS A 74 -0.21 9.19 -1.12
CA CYS A 74 -1.65 9.35 -0.92
C CYS A 74 -2.21 8.43 0.19
N PHE A 75 -1.63 7.24 0.36
CA PHE A 75 -2.04 6.34 1.44
C PHE A 75 -1.66 6.88 2.82
N ILE A 76 -0.47 7.49 2.95
CA ILE A 76 -0.02 8.14 4.20
C ILE A 76 -0.94 9.33 4.51
N GLU A 77 -1.26 10.17 3.53
CA GLU A 77 -2.24 11.24 3.69
C GLU A 77 -3.58 10.70 4.20
N SER A 78 -4.03 9.58 3.63
CA SER A 78 -5.26 8.91 4.03
C SER A 78 -5.20 8.43 5.48
N LEU A 79 -4.15 7.74 5.88
CA LEU A 79 -3.93 7.32 7.27
C LEU A 79 -4.01 8.50 8.24
N ARG A 80 -3.34 9.61 7.94
CA ARG A 80 -3.33 10.79 8.81
C ARG A 80 -4.66 11.51 8.85
N LYS A 81 -5.25 11.81 7.68
CA LYS A 81 -6.43 12.67 7.60
C LYS A 81 -7.73 11.93 7.88
N LYS A 82 -7.87 10.71 7.37
CA LYS A 82 -9.13 9.95 7.42
C LYS A 82 -9.19 9.00 8.61
N TRP A 83 -8.11 8.26 8.87
CA TRP A 83 -8.05 7.30 9.99
C TRP A 83 -7.49 7.92 11.28
N LYS A 84 -7.02 9.18 11.23
CA LYS A 84 -6.43 9.88 12.39
C LYS A 84 -5.27 9.13 13.04
N TYR A 85 -4.62 8.28 12.25
CA TYR A 85 -3.46 7.52 12.71
C TYR A 85 -2.30 8.46 13.02
N THR A 86 -1.72 8.34 14.21
CA THR A 86 -0.64 9.21 14.72
C THR A 86 0.69 8.46 14.93
N GLY A 87 0.67 7.13 14.77
CA GLY A 87 1.87 6.30 14.93
C GLY A 87 2.94 6.57 13.88
N HIS A 88 4.12 6.03 14.13
CA HIS A 88 5.27 6.17 13.24
C HIS A 88 5.05 5.38 11.92
N ILE A 89 5.40 5.97 10.79
CA ILE A 89 5.36 5.33 9.48
C ILE A 89 6.77 5.26 8.92
N THR A 90 7.22 4.06 8.56
CA THR A 90 8.39 3.88 7.70
C THR A 90 7.90 3.61 6.28
N ALA A 91 8.28 4.44 5.31
CA ALA A 91 7.90 4.30 3.92
C ALA A 91 9.13 4.07 3.04
N VAL A 92 9.13 2.94 2.34
CA VAL A 92 10.24 2.49 1.47
C VAL A 92 9.84 2.71 0.02
N GLU A 93 10.75 3.31 -0.76
CA GLU A 93 10.57 3.58 -2.20
C GLU A 93 11.90 3.32 -2.92
N ILE A 94 11.83 2.61 -4.03
CA ILE A 94 13.02 2.30 -4.84
C ILE A 94 13.39 3.43 -5.80
N ASP A 95 12.40 4.19 -6.24
CA ASP A 95 12.55 5.21 -7.28
C ASP A 95 12.90 6.57 -6.66
N GLU A 96 14.13 7.03 -6.90
CA GLU A 96 14.61 8.32 -6.41
C GLU A 96 13.75 9.49 -6.92
N VAL A 97 13.25 9.39 -8.15
CA VAL A 97 12.39 10.43 -8.76
C VAL A 97 11.05 10.49 -8.04
N VAL A 98 10.43 9.34 -7.77
CA VAL A 98 9.18 9.24 -7.00
C VAL A 98 9.40 9.77 -5.59
N MET A 99 10.47 9.36 -4.91
CA MET A 99 10.85 9.84 -3.58
C MET A 99 11.04 11.36 -3.55
N HIS A 100 11.73 11.91 -4.57
CA HIS A 100 11.91 13.36 -4.69
C HIS A 100 10.57 14.09 -4.86
N LEU A 101 9.69 13.58 -5.72
CA LEU A 101 8.36 14.17 -5.94
C LEU A 101 7.47 14.08 -4.69
N ALA A 102 7.52 12.97 -3.96
CA ALA A 102 6.81 12.80 -2.70
C ALA A 102 7.21 13.89 -1.69
N LYS A 103 8.50 14.20 -1.59
CA LYS A 103 9.03 15.25 -0.70
C LYS A 103 8.70 16.66 -1.21
N SER A 104 9.05 16.97 -2.47
CA SER A 104 9.05 18.34 -3.01
C SER A 104 7.67 18.81 -3.49
N THR A 105 6.88 17.91 -4.09
CA THR A 105 5.60 18.24 -4.74
C THR A 105 4.40 17.85 -3.86
N PHE A 106 4.42 16.64 -3.30
CA PHE A 106 3.34 16.15 -2.46
C PHE A 106 3.52 16.53 -0.99
N ASN A 107 4.68 17.09 -0.61
CA ASN A 107 4.97 17.57 0.74
C ASN A 107 4.67 16.51 1.82
N ILE A 108 5.05 15.25 1.54
CA ILE A 108 4.72 14.11 2.40
C ILE A 108 5.30 14.24 3.80
N GLN A 109 6.39 15.01 3.97
CA GLN A 109 7.05 15.25 5.25
C GLN A 109 6.17 16.00 6.26
N GLN A 110 5.09 16.68 5.81
CA GLN A 110 4.11 17.29 6.73
C GLN A 110 3.36 16.25 7.59
N TYR A 111 3.40 14.97 7.22
CA TYR A 111 2.68 13.90 7.88
C TYR A 111 3.52 13.17 8.95
N HIS A 112 4.36 13.87 9.69
CA HIS A 112 5.15 13.31 10.79
C HIS A 112 4.31 12.57 11.84
N PRO A 113 4.89 11.56 12.55
CA PRO A 113 6.23 11.01 12.38
C PRO A 113 6.33 10.03 11.20
N ILE A 114 7.29 10.27 10.30
CA ILE A 114 7.53 9.46 9.11
C ILE A 114 9.02 9.38 8.78
N ASP A 115 9.53 8.17 8.48
CA ASP A 115 10.83 7.93 7.89
C ASP A 115 10.65 7.55 6.42
N LEU A 116 11.39 8.24 5.54
CA LEU A 116 11.41 7.99 4.11
C LEU A 116 12.71 7.30 3.74
N VAL A 117 12.65 6.05 3.31
CA VAL A 117 13.80 5.19 3.00
C VAL A 117 13.87 4.94 1.50
N LEU A 118 14.96 5.40 0.86
CA LEU A 118 15.24 5.09 -0.54
C LEU A 118 15.95 3.74 -0.62
N ALA A 119 15.22 2.70 -0.93
CA ALA A 119 15.74 1.33 -1.02
C ALA A 119 14.79 0.44 -1.83
N ASP A 120 15.31 -0.67 -2.35
CA ASP A 120 14.52 -1.80 -2.80
C ASP A 120 13.83 -2.45 -1.59
N ALA A 121 12.53 -2.78 -1.72
CA ALA A 121 11.72 -3.28 -0.61
C ALA A 121 12.19 -4.65 -0.09
N TYR A 122 12.65 -5.53 -1.00
CA TYR A 122 13.18 -6.84 -0.63
C TYR A 122 14.45 -6.70 0.17
N THR A 123 15.42 -5.94 -0.36
CA THR A 123 16.70 -5.66 0.30
C THR A 123 16.53 -4.93 1.65
N TYR A 124 15.55 -4.01 1.71
CA TYR A 124 15.21 -3.35 2.97
C TYR A 124 14.74 -4.36 4.01
N LEU A 125 13.83 -5.28 3.66
CA LEU A 125 13.33 -6.29 4.60
C LEU A 125 14.43 -7.30 5.03
N GLU A 126 15.35 -7.66 4.15
CA GLU A 126 16.48 -8.55 4.51
C GLU A 126 17.33 -7.96 5.63
N SER A 127 17.62 -6.66 5.56
CA SER A 127 18.46 -5.95 6.53
C SER A 127 17.68 -5.35 7.72
N ASN A 128 16.34 -5.35 7.65
CA ASN A 128 15.50 -4.73 8.66
C ASN A 128 15.44 -5.57 9.95
N SER A 129 15.59 -4.89 11.09
CA SER A 129 15.41 -5.46 12.43
C SER A 129 14.18 -4.94 13.16
N ASN A 130 13.51 -3.93 12.62
CA ASN A 130 12.29 -3.38 13.22
C ASN A 130 11.09 -4.27 12.91
N THR A 131 10.08 -4.21 13.79
CA THR A 131 8.81 -4.89 13.58
C THR A 131 7.64 -3.90 13.54
N TYR A 132 6.58 -4.25 12.79
CA TYR A 132 5.49 -3.35 12.48
C TYR A 132 4.13 -3.99 12.79
N ARG A 133 3.20 -3.19 13.27
CA ARG A 133 1.83 -3.61 13.55
C ARG A 133 0.99 -3.74 12.28
N LEU A 134 1.25 -2.89 11.32
CA LEU A 134 0.68 -2.95 9.98
C LEU A 134 1.81 -2.90 8.95
N ILE A 135 1.79 -3.83 8.01
CA ILE A 135 2.62 -3.76 6.81
C ILE A 135 1.70 -3.65 5.61
N VAL A 136 1.92 -2.61 4.82
CA VAL A 136 1.22 -2.38 3.54
C VAL A 136 2.20 -2.58 2.41
N VAL A 137 1.85 -3.42 1.46
CA VAL A 137 2.66 -3.74 0.28
C VAL A 137 1.94 -3.25 -0.97
N ASP A 138 2.52 -2.29 -1.66
CA ASP A 138 1.98 -1.66 -2.87
C ASP A 138 3.11 -1.45 -3.89
N LEU A 139 3.72 -2.57 -4.31
CA LEU A 139 4.95 -2.61 -5.10
C LEU A 139 4.66 -2.85 -6.57
N PHE A 140 4.80 -1.81 -7.36
CA PHE A 140 4.62 -1.84 -8.80
C PHE A 140 5.84 -1.30 -9.54
N ILE A 141 6.14 -1.90 -10.69
CA ILE A 141 6.92 -1.29 -11.75
C ILE A 141 5.95 -1.14 -12.92
N ASP A 142 5.59 0.11 -13.25
CA ASP A 142 4.48 0.44 -14.15
C ASP A 142 3.18 -0.25 -13.71
N ALA A 143 2.64 -1.19 -14.49
CA ALA A 143 1.37 -1.89 -14.20
C ALA A 143 1.55 -3.28 -13.57
N LEU A 144 2.77 -3.71 -13.28
CA LEU A 144 3.07 -5.07 -12.85
C LEU A 144 3.70 -5.11 -11.46
N VAL A 145 3.29 -6.08 -10.67
CA VAL A 145 3.99 -6.47 -9.44
C VAL A 145 5.14 -7.40 -9.84
N PRO A 146 6.40 -7.08 -9.52
CA PRO A 146 7.53 -7.95 -9.82
C PRO A 146 7.39 -9.32 -9.16
N PRO A 147 7.71 -10.43 -9.89
CA PRO A 147 7.47 -11.81 -9.42
C PRO A 147 8.10 -12.16 -8.07
N ILE A 148 9.22 -11.55 -7.72
CA ILE A 148 9.89 -11.77 -6.44
C ILE A 148 8.99 -11.49 -5.24
N PHE A 149 8.02 -10.56 -5.36
CA PHE A 149 7.08 -10.20 -4.31
C PHE A 149 5.92 -11.19 -4.16
N TYR A 150 5.87 -12.22 -5.00
CA TYR A 150 4.95 -13.36 -4.88
C TYR A 150 5.63 -14.59 -4.28
N SER A 151 6.94 -14.54 -4.00
CA SER A 151 7.72 -15.67 -3.52
C SER A 151 7.46 -15.99 -2.03
N GLU A 152 7.69 -17.25 -1.66
CA GLU A 152 7.72 -17.69 -0.26
C GLU A 152 8.78 -16.93 0.55
N LYS A 153 9.96 -16.68 -0.04
CA LYS A 153 11.02 -15.90 0.62
C LYS A 153 10.56 -14.51 1.03
N PHE A 154 9.77 -13.84 0.17
CA PHE A 154 9.22 -12.54 0.52
C PHE A 154 8.19 -12.65 1.65
N ALA A 155 7.36 -13.71 1.68
CA ALA A 155 6.44 -13.97 2.77
C ALA A 155 7.16 -14.15 4.12
N LEU A 156 8.27 -14.90 4.14
CA LEU A 156 9.12 -15.07 5.33
C LEU A 156 9.70 -13.74 5.82
N LEU A 157 10.12 -12.85 4.91
CA LEU A 157 10.61 -11.52 5.27
C LEU A 157 9.49 -10.64 5.87
N LEU A 158 8.29 -10.70 5.32
CA LEU A 158 7.12 -10.00 5.86
C LEU A 158 6.77 -10.52 7.26
N GLU A 159 6.76 -11.85 7.45
CA GLU A 159 6.50 -12.46 8.76
C GLU A 159 7.52 -12.02 9.80
N LYS A 160 8.83 -12.04 9.48
CA LYS A 160 9.91 -11.56 10.36
C LYS A 160 9.72 -10.10 10.77
N ALA A 161 9.22 -9.26 9.85
CA ALA A 161 8.99 -7.84 10.10
C ALA A 161 7.62 -7.56 10.77
N LEU A 162 6.77 -8.57 10.91
CA LEU A 162 5.43 -8.40 11.49
C LEU A 162 5.48 -8.59 13.01
N GLN A 163 4.88 -7.66 13.75
CA GLN A 163 4.68 -7.83 15.19
C GLN A 163 3.70 -8.96 15.51
N VAL A 164 3.79 -9.50 16.73
CA VAL A 164 2.73 -10.35 17.28
C VAL A 164 1.39 -9.62 17.16
N ASN A 165 0.38 -10.29 16.62
CA ASN A 165 -0.92 -9.71 16.27
C ASN A 165 -0.86 -8.62 15.17
N GLY A 166 0.22 -8.53 14.41
CA GLY A 166 0.33 -7.63 13.27
C GLY A 166 -0.60 -8.01 12.12
N GLN A 167 -0.73 -7.13 11.14
CA GLN A 167 -1.63 -7.27 10.01
C GLN A 167 -0.92 -6.93 8.70
N LEU A 168 -1.30 -7.63 7.62
CA LEU A 168 -0.80 -7.33 6.26
C LEU A 168 -1.95 -6.84 5.38
N LEU A 169 -1.64 -5.86 4.56
CA LEU A 169 -2.45 -5.41 3.43
C LEU A 169 -1.55 -5.43 2.19
N ILE A 170 -1.79 -6.36 1.28
CA ILE A 170 -0.96 -6.54 0.10
C ILE A 170 -1.80 -6.31 -1.16
N ASN A 171 -1.38 -5.38 -2.01
CA ASN A 171 -1.92 -5.21 -3.34
C ASN A 171 -1.21 -6.20 -4.28
N LEU A 172 -1.93 -7.25 -4.68
CA LEU A 172 -1.43 -8.29 -5.59
C LEU A 172 -1.43 -7.84 -7.06
N GLY A 173 -1.91 -6.64 -7.35
CA GLY A 173 -1.95 -6.11 -8.71
C GLY A 173 -3.32 -6.19 -9.37
N PHE A 174 -3.31 -5.92 -10.68
CA PHE A 174 -4.54 -5.96 -11.48
C PHE A 174 -5.09 -7.38 -11.58
N GLU A 175 -6.38 -7.55 -11.35
CA GLU A 175 -7.08 -8.84 -11.35
C GLU A 175 -6.74 -9.70 -12.58
N ARG A 176 -6.70 -9.08 -13.77
CA ARG A 176 -6.36 -9.76 -15.03
C ARG A 176 -4.95 -10.37 -15.05
N ASN A 177 -4.04 -9.92 -14.18
CA ASN A 177 -2.64 -10.36 -14.13
C ASN A 177 -2.38 -11.29 -12.94
N VAL A 178 -3.34 -11.45 -12.01
CA VAL A 178 -3.17 -12.24 -10.78
C VAL A 178 -3.66 -13.66 -11.01
N ASN A 179 -2.73 -14.62 -10.93
CA ASN A 179 -3.08 -16.05 -10.83
C ASN A 179 -2.81 -16.52 -9.38
N THR A 180 -3.82 -16.47 -8.54
CA THR A 180 -3.69 -16.79 -7.11
C THR A 180 -3.24 -18.23 -6.83
N GLN A 181 -3.42 -19.16 -7.77
CA GLN A 181 -3.01 -20.56 -7.61
C GLN A 181 -1.48 -20.73 -7.65
N ASN A 182 -0.76 -19.82 -8.32
CA ASN A 182 0.67 -19.91 -8.53
C ASN A 182 1.47 -18.90 -7.67
N ILE A 183 0.85 -18.29 -6.65
CA ILE A 183 1.52 -17.34 -5.76
C ILE A 183 1.99 -18.09 -4.51
N GLU A 184 3.28 -18.38 -4.42
CA GLU A 184 3.89 -19.07 -3.27
C GLU A 184 3.64 -18.36 -1.94
N LEU A 185 3.67 -17.03 -1.95
CA LEU A 185 3.32 -16.19 -0.80
C LEU A 185 1.95 -16.54 -0.22
N LEU A 186 0.93 -16.79 -1.08
CA LEU A 186 -0.40 -17.17 -0.61
C LEU A 186 -0.40 -18.56 0.03
N ALA A 187 0.30 -19.53 -0.59
CA ALA A 187 0.42 -20.87 -0.05
C ALA A 187 1.09 -20.85 1.33
N TYR A 188 2.19 -20.09 1.46
CA TYR A 188 2.90 -19.91 2.72
C TYR A 188 2.00 -19.31 3.81
N LEU A 189 1.33 -18.19 3.53
CA LEU A 189 0.51 -17.49 4.52
C LEU A 189 -0.75 -18.27 4.91
N ASN A 190 -1.29 -19.09 4.01
CA ASN A 190 -2.50 -19.89 4.26
C ASN A 190 -2.31 -20.99 5.31
N VAL A 191 -1.09 -21.47 5.50
CA VAL A 191 -0.80 -22.52 6.50
C VAL A 191 -0.48 -21.96 7.90
N GLN A 192 -0.43 -20.65 8.06
CA GLN A 192 -0.16 -20.00 9.34
C GLN A 192 -1.36 -20.11 10.28
N GLU A 193 -1.23 -20.93 11.33
CA GLU A 193 -2.34 -21.29 12.23
C GLU A 193 -2.94 -20.11 13.01
N ASN A 194 -2.17 -19.05 13.24
CA ASN A 194 -2.57 -17.90 14.07
C ASN A 194 -3.24 -16.77 13.30
N TYR A 195 -3.36 -16.88 11.97
CA TYR A 195 -3.86 -15.82 11.12
C TYR A 195 -5.05 -16.23 10.26
N HIS A 196 -5.92 -15.29 10.02
CA HIS A 196 -6.94 -15.36 8.97
C HIS A 196 -6.43 -14.65 7.72
N MET A 197 -6.60 -15.30 6.58
CA MET A 197 -6.30 -14.73 5.28
C MET A 197 -7.60 -14.49 4.50
N LYS A 198 -7.70 -13.35 3.81
CA LYS A 198 -8.83 -13.02 2.93
C LYS A 198 -8.33 -12.39 1.65
N ILE A 199 -8.77 -12.91 0.50
CA ILE A 199 -8.54 -12.32 -0.81
C ILE A 199 -9.78 -11.49 -1.17
N LEU A 200 -9.56 -10.26 -1.62
CA LEU A 200 -10.59 -9.37 -2.15
C LEU A 200 -10.30 -9.13 -3.64
N PRO A 201 -10.97 -9.85 -4.55
CA PRO A 201 -10.83 -9.62 -5.98
C PRO A 201 -11.61 -8.38 -6.43
N PHE A 202 -11.28 -7.83 -7.58
CA PHE A 202 -11.97 -6.72 -8.24
C PHE A 202 -12.18 -5.46 -7.39
N VAL A 203 -11.29 -5.21 -6.43
CA VAL A 203 -11.37 -3.99 -5.62
C VAL A 203 -11.30 -2.76 -6.54
N ASN A 204 -12.29 -1.89 -6.42
CA ASN A 204 -12.50 -0.75 -7.30
C ASN A 204 -12.53 -1.11 -8.81
N GLY A 205 -12.94 -2.37 -9.10
CA GLY A 205 -13.07 -2.89 -10.47
C GLY A 205 -11.75 -3.30 -11.14
N THR A 206 -10.62 -3.25 -10.45
CA THR A 206 -9.30 -3.44 -11.06
C THR A 206 -8.36 -4.38 -10.32
N ASN A 207 -8.19 -4.23 -9.01
CA ASN A 207 -7.10 -4.88 -8.26
C ASN A 207 -7.59 -6.00 -7.35
N THR A 208 -6.67 -6.93 -7.08
CA THR A 208 -6.84 -7.96 -6.05
C THR A 208 -6.02 -7.59 -4.82
N LEU A 209 -6.65 -7.59 -3.65
CA LEU A 209 -5.99 -7.40 -2.37
C LEU A 209 -5.93 -8.70 -1.58
N LEU A 210 -4.80 -8.90 -0.90
CA LEU A 210 -4.64 -9.90 0.15
C LEU A 210 -4.62 -9.20 1.51
N LEU A 211 -5.44 -9.69 2.41
CA LEU A 211 -5.52 -9.25 3.80
C LEU A 211 -5.14 -10.41 4.71
N VAL A 212 -4.26 -10.14 5.67
CA VAL A 212 -3.87 -11.10 6.71
C VAL A 212 -4.00 -10.41 8.06
N LYS A 213 -4.65 -11.10 9.01
CA LYS A 213 -4.80 -10.59 10.37
C LYS A 213 -4.91 -11.73 11.37
N PRO A 214 -4.61 -11.50 12.66
CA PRO A 214 -4.75 -12.52 13.71
C PRO A 214 -6.16 -13.09 13.78
N LYS A 215 -6.28 -14.38 14.10
CA LYS A 215 -7.57 -15.07 14.30
C LYS A 215 -8.41 -14.47 15.42
N ALA A 216 -7.80 -13.77 16.35
CA ALA A 216 -8.53 -13.02 17.39
C ALA A 216 -9.42 -11.89 16.82
N TYR A 217 -9.28 -11.56 15.54
CA TYR A 217 -10.05 -10.50 14.89
C TYR A 217 -10.81 -11.04 13.67
N GLU A 218 -12.12 -11.00 13.70
CA GLU A 218 -12.99 -11.39 12.60
C GLU A 218 -12.96 -10.37 11.44
N PHE A 219 -13.02 -10.84 10.19
CA PHE A 219 -13.25 -9.94 9.06
C PHE A 219 -14.69 -9.42 9.08
N LYS A 220 -14.86 -8.12 8.87
CA LYS A 220 -16.19 -7.53 8.73
C LYS A 220 -16.94 -8.23 7.60
N THR A 221 -18.16 -8.70 7.88
CA THR A 221 -19.08 -9.18 6.86
C THR A 221 -19.63 -7.98 6.08
N ASN A 222 -19.93 -8.16 4.79
CA ASN A 222 -20.48 -7.08 3.95
C ASN A 222 -21.91 -6.66 4.36
N SER A 223 -22.55 -7.41 5.26
CA SER A 223 -23.84 -7.08 5.87
C SER A 223 -23.59 -6.53 7.26
N GLY A 224 -23.52 -5.26 7.48
CA GLY A 224 -23.35 -4.51 8.72
C GLY A 224 -23.78 -5.10 10.10
N THR A 225 -23.82 -6.42 10.26
CA THR A 225 -24.12 -7.17 11.48
C THR A 225 -22.86 -7.91 11.94
N MET A 226 -22.42 -7.59 13.15
CA MET A 226 -21.44 -8.41 13.87
C MET A 226 -22.14 -9.71 14.28
N GLU A 227 -21.72 -10.84 13.73
CA GLU A 227 -22.02 -12.14 14.36
C GLU A 227 -21.09 -12.32 15.56
N THR A 228 -21.61 -12.16 16.74
CA THR A 228 -20.97 -12.59 17.99
C THR A 228 -21.16 -14.09 18.11
N ASN A 229 -20.16 -14.89 17.78
CA ASN A 229 -20.14 -16.29 18.20
C ASN A 229 -19.90 -16.32 19.71
N SER A 230 -20.99 -16.46 20.46
CA SER A 230 -20.94 -16.89 21.85
C SER A 230 -20.60 -18.40 21.85
N ALA A 231 -19.39 -18.72 22.27
CA ALA A 231 -19.01 -20.06 22.59
C ALA A 231 -19.85 -20.56 23.80
N ILE A 232 -20.55 -21.66 23.63
CA ILE A 232 -20.98 -22.58 24.71
C ILE A 232 -19.95 -23.68 24.80
#